data_56da76401a916eebc018b0fb98b12409
#
_entry.id   56da76401a916eebc018b0fb98b12409
#
_cell.length_a   1.000
_cell.length_b   1.000
_cell.length_c   1.000
_cell.angle_alpha   90.00
_cell.angle_beta   90.00
_cell.angle_gamma   90.00
#
_symmetry.space_group_name_H-M   'P 1'
#
loop_
_entity.id
_entity.type
_entity.pdbx_description
1 polymer ?
#
loop_
_entity_poly.entity_id
_entity_poly.type
_entity_poly.pdbx_seq_one_letter_code
_entity_poly.pdbx_strand_id
1 'polypeptide(L)'
;MTTARYCLLLSSLLCFSLLPVALLAEEAVMLEGEALTRVVPGSFYFEGRIGPTQMRNAAAVRFGEKRHIIAALVDTSGYSSDIRAKYEGFFITDSRITFGDKELAAGAYGFGVTKESKFNIFDVGGNLLLSVAGAKDSATRTPRPLALLKEDGGVRMYRGRSFV
;
A
#
# COMPACT_ATOMS: atom_id res chain seq x y z
N MET A 1 -24.96 -71.92 15.45
CA MET A 1 -24.27 -71.90 14.15
C MET A 1 -24.91 -70.76 13.35
N THR A 2 -24.16 -69.85 12.74
CA THR A 2 -24.56 -68.70 11.89
C THR A 2 -24.76 -67.38 12.59
N THR A 3 -23.65 -66.72 13.02
CA THR A 3 -23.63 -65.26 13.29
C THR A 3 -22.22 -64.73 13.07
N ALA A 4 -21.75 -64.72 11.81
CA ALA A 4 -20.47 -64.17 11.48
C ALA A 4 -20.44 -63.69 9.99
N ARG A 5 -21.24 -62.71 9.63
CA ARG A 5 -21.17 -62.18 8.24
C ARG A 5 -21.59 -60.73 8.04
N TYR A 6 -21.68 -59.88 9.07
CA TYR A 6 -22.08 -58.46 8.87
C TYR A 6 -21.12 -57.41 9.47
N CYS A 7 -19.85 -57.65 9.43
CA CYS A 7 -18.86 -56.69 10.00
C CYS A 7 -17.80 -56.20 9.00
N LEU A 8 -18.13 -56.13 7.73
CA LEU A 8 -17.14 -55.78 6.68
C LEU A 8 -17.60 -54.85 5.59
N LEU A 9 -18.53 -53.93 5.86
CA LEU A 9 -18.98 -52.96 4.82
C LEU A 9 -19.25 -51.55 5.34
N LEU A 10 -18.50 -51.04 6.30
CA LEU A 10 -18.62 -49.61 6.73
C LEU A 10 -17.28 -48.94 7.00
N SER A 11 -16.30 -49.18 6.12
CA SER A 11 -15.02 -48.46 6.18
C SER A 11 -14.61 -47.92 4.81
N SER A 12 -15.54 -47.26 4.13
CA SER A 12 -15.23 -46.58 2.88
C SER A 12 -16.11 -45.38 2.78
N LEU A 13 -15.58 -44.23 2.92
CA LEU A 13 -16.03 -42.93 2.44
C LEU A 13 -15.87 -41.83 3.48
N LEU A 14 -14.67 -41.47 3.83
CA LEU A 14 -14.41 -40.10 4.27
C LEU A 14 -12.99 -39.69 3.83
N CYS A 15 -12.71 -39.82 2.54
CA CYS A 15 -11.61 -39.07 1.92
C CYS A 15 -12.16 -37.72 1.54
N PHE A 16 -12.35 -36.85 2.55
CA PHE A 16 -12.61 -35.44 2.33
C PHE A 16 -11.34 -34.86 1.73
N SER A 17 -11.32 -34.76 0.39
CA SER A 17 -10.28 -34.11 -0.36
C SER A 17 -10.18 -32.65 0.11
N LEU A 18 -9.22 -32.36 0.96
CA LEU A 18 -8.71 -31.01 1.20
C LEU A 18 -8.11 -30.52 -0.15
N LEU A 19 -9.00 -30.01 -1.02
CA LEU A 19 -8.55 -29.19 -2.13
C LEU A 19 -7.84 -27.99 -1.52
N PRO A 20 -6.56 -27.74 -1.82
CA PRO A 20 -5.92 -26.51 -1.43
C PRO A 20 -6.73 -25.39 -2.09
N VAL A 21 -7.38 -24.55 -1.28
CA VAL A 21 -7.88 -23.26 -1.74
C VAL A 21 -6.62 -22.50 -2.13
N ALA A 22 -6.29 -22.53 -3.41
CA ALA A 22 -5.27 -21.66 -3.94
C ALA A 22 -5.77 -20.23 -3.67
N LEU A 23 -5.16 -19.58 -2.68
CA LEU A 23 -5.35 -18.16 -2.42
C LEU A 23 -4.81 -17.48 -3.69
N LEU A 24 -5.70 -17.20 -4.65
CA LEU A 24 -5.35 -16.41 -5.82
C LEU A 24 -4.87 -15.07 -5.31
N ALA A 25 -3.56 -14.86 -5.33
CA ALA A 25 -2.99 -13.56 -5.05
C ALA A 25 -3.64 -12.57 -6.02
N GLU A 26 -4.36 -11.60 -5.49
CA GLU A 26 -5.09 -10.63 -6.28
C GLU A 26 -4.08 -9.83 -7.12
N GLU A 27 -4.28 -9.81 -8.43
CA GLU A 27 -3.33 -9.20 -9.35
C GLU A 27 -3.23 -7.69 -9.12
N ALA A 28 -2.01 -7.22 -8.87
CA ALA A 28 -1.70 -5.81 -8.75
C ALA A 28 -1.50 -5.19 -10.15
N VAL A 29 -2.32 -4.20 -10.50
CA VAL A 29 -2.28 -3.47 -11.77
C VAL A 29 -1.86 -2.03 -11.52
N MET A 30 -0.73 -1.61 -12.11
CA MET A 30 -0.29 -0.21 -12.06
C MET A 30 -1.22 0.65 -12.93
N LEU A 31 -1.74 1.75 -12.36
CA LEU A 31 -2.61 2.66 -13.10
C LEU A 31 -1.77 3.76 -13.77
N GLU A 32 -2.10 4.04 -15.05
CA GLU A 32 -1.41 5.05 -15.85
C GLU A 32 -2.42 5.92 -16.61
N GLY A 33 -1.96 7.06 -17.11
CA GLY A 33 -2.74 7.94 -17.96
C GLY A 33 -4.07 8.35 -17.34
N GLU A 34 -5.17 8.16 -18.07
CA GLU A 34 -6.51 8.55 -17.63
C GLU A 34 -7.00 7.73 -16.42
N ALA A 35 -6.65 6.45 -16.33
CA ALA A 35 -7.01 5.61 -15.20
C ALA A 35 -6.39 6.11 -13.90
N LEU A 36 -5.15 6.59 -13.94
CA LEU A 36 -4.47 7.22 -12.80
C LEU A 36 -5.17 8.53 -12.40
N THR A 37 -5.44 9.41 -13.37
CA THR A 37 -6.05 10.72 -13.09
C THR A 37 -7.48 10.64 -12.55
N ARG A 38 -8.20 9.55 -12.82
CA ARG A 38 -9.54 9.32 -12.27
C ARG A 38 -9.55 8.98 -10.78
N VAL A 39 -8.50 8.36 -10.26
CA VAL A 39 -8.44 7.89 -8.86
C VAL A 39 -7.62 8.80 -7.96
N VAL A 40 -6.67 9.56 -8.51
CA VAL A 40 -5.81 10.45 -7.74
C VAL A 40 -6.53 11.77 -7.48
N PRO A 41 -6.76 12.18 -6.21
CA PRO A 41 -7.36 13.48 -5.92
C PRO A 41 -6.45 14.63 -6.38
N GLY A 42 -7.07 15.68 -6.97
CA GLY A 42 -6.35 16.86 -7.47
C GLY A 42 -5.74 17.75 -6.38
N SER A 43 -6.14 17.55 -5.14
CA SER A 43 -5.59 18.23 -3.94
C SER A 43 -5.76 17.36 -2.71
N PHE A 44 -5.02 17.68 -1.66
CA PHE A 44 -5.10 16.96 -0.41
C PHE A 44 -5.10 17.92 0.78
N TYR A 45 -5.91 17.58 1.81
CA TYR A 45 -6.01 18.33 3.06
C TYR A 45 -5.05 17.77 4.10
N PHE A 46 -4.32 18.67 4.75
CA PHE A 46 -3.42 18.33 5.84
C PHE A 46 -3.22 19.52 6.80
N GLU A 47 -3.43 19.32 8.07
CA GLU A 47 -3.28 20.35 9.12
C GLU A 47 -3.93 21.71 8.79
N GLY A 48 -5.19 21.69 8.39
CA GLY A 48 -5.95 22.93 8.11
C GLY A 48 -5.67 23.58 6.76
N ARG A 49 -4.89 22.97 5.89
CA ARG A 49 -4.54 23.49 4.56
C ARG A 49 -4.84 22.49 3.45
N ILE A 50 -5.04 23.01 2.25
CA ILE A 50 -5.22 22.20 1.04
C ILE A 50 -4.06 22.51 0.11
N GLY A 51 -3.29 21.49 -0.28
CA GLY A 51 -2.22 21.59 -1.27
C GLY A 51 -2.59 20.90 -2.58
N PRO A 52 -2.26 21.49 -3.74
CA PRO A 52 -2.45 20.83 -5.05
C PRO A 52 -1.60 19.58 -5.20
N THR A 53 -2.16 18.55 -5.81
CA THR A 53 -1.43 17.32 -6.13
C THR A 53 -0.48 17.54 -7.29
N GLN A 54 0.77 17.11 -7.13
CA GLN A 54 1.75 17.03 -8.21
C GLN A 54 1.47 15.78 -9.05
N MET A 55 0.55 15.83 -10.02
CA MET A 55 0.12 14.67 -10.81
C MET A 55 1.27 13.93 -11.51
N ARG A 56 2.37 14.61 -11.87
CA ARG A 56 3.58 13.96 -12.44
C ARG A 56 4.33 13.08 -11.43
N ASN A 57 4.06 13.31 -10.15
CA ASN A 57 4.64 12.60 -9.02
C ASN A 57 3.53 11.88 -8.24
N ALA A 58 2.58 11.31 -8.97
CA ALA A 58 1.51 10.47 -8.45
C ALA A 58 1.65 9.06 -9.02
N ALA A 59 1.26 8.08 -8.22
CA ALA A 59 1.21 6.67 -8.60
C ALA A 59 0.02 6.00 -7.92
N ALA A 60 -0.59 5.05 -8.59
CA ALA A 60 -1.65 4.23 -8.02
C ALA A 60 -1.55 2.79 -8.50
N VAL A 61 -1.92 1.86 -7.62
CA VAL A 61 -2.02 0.43 -7.89
C VAL A 61 -3.43 0.00 -7.57
N ARG A 62 -4.02 -0.77 -8.44
CA ARG A 62 -5.29 -1.45 -8.21
C ARG A 62 -5.07 -2.93 -7.95
N PHE A 63 -5.72 -3.45 -6.92
CA PHE A 63 -5.76 -4.87 -6.59
C PHE A 63 -7.17 -5.39 -6.85
N GLY A 64 -7.28 -6.38 -7.73
CA GLY A 64 -8.55 -6.88 -8.19
C GLY A 64 -9.40 -5.78 -8.86
N GLU A 65 -10.70 -5.73 -8.54
CA GLU A 65 -11.62 -4.80 -9.22
C GLU A 65 -11.69 -3.41 -8.58
N LYS A 66 -11.51 -3.30 -7.25
CA LYS A 66 -11.93 -2.08 -6.50
C LYS A 66 -10.91 -1.56 -5.50
N ARG A 67 -9.91 -2.34 -5.08
CA ARG A 67 -8.98 -1.92 -4.04
C ARG A 67 -7.81 -1.15 -4.63
N HIS A 68 -7.50 0.00 -4.03
CA HIS A 68 -6.44 0.89 -4.50
C HIS A 68 -5.44 1.21 -3.40
N ILE A 69 -4.20 1.38 -3.80
CA ILE A 69 -3.18 2.13 -3.08
C ILE A 69 -2.80 3.30 -3.96
N ILE A 70 -2.87 4.51 -3.42
CA ILE A 70 -2.58 5.75 -4.13
C ILE A 70 -1.54 6.52 -3.32
N ALA A 71 -0.52 7.02 -3.99
CA ALA A 71 0.46 7.92 -3.39
C ALA A 71 0.74 9.09 -4.34
N ALA A 72 0.86 10.29 -3.81
CA ALA A 72 1.25 11.44 -4.59
C ALA A 72 1.99 12.49 -3.77
N LEU A 73 2.90 13.22 -4.40
CA LEU A 73 3.48 14.42 -3.81
C LEU A 73 2.52 15.59 -3.92
N VAL A 74 2.63 16.52 -2.97
CA VAL A 74 1.79 17.72 -2.90
C VAL A 74 2.69 18.95 -3.02
N ASP A 75 2.18 20.01 -3.62
CA ASP A 75 2.85 21.31 -3.57
C ASP A 75 2.68 21.91 -2.18
N THR A 76 3.76 21.90 -1.43
CA THR A 76 3.83 22.42 -0.06
C THR A 76 4.35 23.84 0.02
N SER A 77 4.49 24.57 -1.08
CA SER A 77 5.03 25.94 -1.11
C SER A 77 4.24 26.92 -0.22
N GLY A 78 2.94 26.69 -0.08
CA GLY A 78 2.06 27.49 0.81
C GLY A 78 2.04 27.05 2.28
N TYR A 79 2.80 26.02 2.66
CA TYR A 79 2.84 25.53 4.04
C TYR A 79 3.97 26.20 4.85
N SER A 80 3.83 26.20 6.19
CA SER A 80 4.90 26.61 7.10
C SER A 80 6.11 25.68 6.98
N SER A 81 7.28 26.15 7.45
CA SER A 81 8.52 25.36 7.46
C SER A 81 8.34 24.02 8.20
N ASP A 82 7.60 24.04 9.31
CA ASP A 82 7.40 22.86 10.16
C ASP A 82 6.55 21.79 9.48
N ILE A 83 5.48 22.22 8.78
CA ILE A 83 4.66 21.29 7.97
C ILE A 83 5.48 20.73 6.81
N ARG A 84 6.23 21.57 6.10
CA ARG A 84 7.08 21.13 4.98
C ARG A 84 8.21 20.18 5.42
N ALA A 85 8.69 20.28 6.64
CA ALA A 85 9.75 19.41 7.16
C ALA A 85 9.25 17.97 7.41
N LYS A 86 7.97 17.78 7.70
CA LYS A 86 7.38 16.47 8.01
C LYS A 86 6.49 15.90 6.90
N TYR A 87 5.96 16.74 6.01
CA TYR A 87 4.92 16.38 5.06
C TYR A 87 5.36 16.64 3.61
N GLU A 88 5.42 15.61 2.80
CA GLU A 88 5.80 15.69 1.38
C GLU A 88 4.64 15.34 0.44
N GLY A 89 3.72 14.54 0.88
CA GLY A 89 2.62 14.06 0.05
C GLY A 89 1.55 13.32 0.84
N PHE A 90 0.70 12.61 0.13
CA PHE A 90 -0.34 11.79 0.72
C PHE A 90 -0.24 10.34 0.27
N PHE A 91 -0.78 9.46 1.11
CA PHE A 91 -0.94 8.04 0.90
C PHE A 91 -2.37 7.64 1.21
N ILE A 92 -3.06 7.00 0.29
CA ILE A 92 -4.44 6.53 0.45
C ILE A 92 -4.48 5.04 0.21
N THR A 93 -5.14 4.33 1.10
CA THR A 93 -5.48 2.92 0.90
C THR A 93 -6.94 2.68 1.28
N ASP A 94 -7.70 2.01 0.45
CA ASP A 94 -9.10 1.66 0.69
C ASP A 94 -9.28 0.32 1.40
N SER A 95 -8.17 -0.32 1.78
CA SER A 95 -8.14 -1.56 2.54
C SER A 95 -7.04 -1.54 3.59
N ARG A 96 -7.14 -2.42 4.60
CA ARG A 96 -6.03 -2.64 5.53
C ARG A 96 -4.85 -3.24 4.79
N ILE A 97 -3.67 -2.72 5.04
CA ILE A 97 -2.42 -3.17 4.46
C ILE A 97 -1.34 -3.32 5.53
N THR A 98 -0.27 -4.04 5.19
CA THR A 98 0.99 -3.96 5.93
C THR A 98 1.89 -2.92 5.25
N PHE A 99 2.26 -1.88 5.98
CA PHE A 99 3.18 -0.84 5.51
C PHE A 99 4.54 -1.04 6.21
N GLY A 100 5.50 -1.56 5.47
CA GLY A 100 6.74 -2.08 6.05
C GLY A 100 6.46 -3.27 6.98
N ASP A 101 6.71 -3.08 8.29
CA ASP A 101 6.47 -4.08 9.34
C ASP A 101 5.22 -3.78 10.19
N LYS A 102 4.43 -2.77 9.82
CA LYS A 102 3.29 -2.28 10.61
C LYS A 102 1.98 -2.32 9.85
N GLU A 103 0.91 -2.59 10.57
CA GLU A 103 -0.45 -2.51 10.00
C GLU A 103 -0.90 -1.06 9.85
N LEU A 104 -1.51 -0.76 8.71
CA LEU A 104 -2.17 0.50 8.40
C LEU A 104 -3.62 0.21 7.97
N ALA A 105 -4.58 0.84 8.62
CA ALA A 105 -6.00 0.71 8.27
C ALA A 105 -6.31 1.38 6.92
N ALA A 106 -7.50 1.14 6.38
CA ALA A 106 -8.03 1.93 5.28
C ALA A 106 -8.15 3.41 5.71
N GLY A 107 -7.72 4.32 4.85
CA GLY A 107 -7.75 5.75 5.15
C GLY A 107 -6.93 6.60 4.19
N ALA A 108 -6.95 7.89 4.45
CA ALA A 108 -6.16 8.90 3.77
C ALA A 108 -5.18 9.55 4.74
N TYR A 109 -3.91 9.56 4.40
CA TYR A 109 -2.81 9.88 5.28
C TYR A 109 -1.85 10.86 4.62
N GLY A 110 -1.24 11.73 5.42
CA GLY A 110 -0.04 12.44 5.02
C GLY A 110 1.20 11.54 5.16
N PHE A 111 2.21 11.75 4.35
CA PHE A 111 3.49 11.09 4.54
C PHE A 111 4.67 12.02 4.32
N GLY A 112 5.78 11.68 4.94
CA GLY A 112 7.09 12.28 4.69
C GLY A 112 8.20 11.26 4.91
N VAL A 113 9.36 11.51 4.29
CA VAL A 113 10.52 10.62 4.40
C VAL A 113 11.71 11.41 4.96
N THR A 114 12.30 10.89 6.03
CA THR A 114 13.46 11.53 6.66
C THR A 114 14.76 11.27 5.85
N LYS A 115 15.81 12.01 6.17
CA LYS A 115 17.15 11.80 5.59
C LYS A 115 17.72 10.41 5.89
N GLU A 116 17.29 9.80 6.98
CA GLU A 116 17.63 8.45 7.42
C GLU A 116 16.75 7.37 6.76
N SER A 117 15.95 7.75 5.75
CA SER A 117 15.03 6.87 5.01
C SER A 117 13.91 6.28 5.87
N LYS A 118 13.47 6.97 6.93
CA LYS A 118 12.25 6.59 7.67
C LYS A 118 11.03 7.16 6.98
N PHE A 119 10.08 6.30 6.67
CA PHE A 119 8.77 6.66 6.16
C PHE A 119 7.82 6.92 7.33
N ASN A 120 7.39 8.15 7.46
CA ASN A 120 6.45 8.58 8.50
C ASN A 120 5.06 8.75 7.90
N ILE A 121 4.05 8.17 8.52
CA ILE A 121 2.64 8.29 8.14
C ILE A 121 1.93 9.09 9.23
N PHE A 122 1.19 10.09 8.80
CA PHE A 122 0.45 11.02 9.65
C PHE A 122 -1.04 10.95 9.32
N ASP A 123 -1.89 11.19 10.31
CA ASP A 123 -3.28 11.49 10.04
C ASP A 123 -3.44 12.88 9.41
N VAL A 124 -4.65 13.24 8.98
CA VAL A 124 -4.93 14.55 8.38
C VAL A 124 -4.80 15.72 9.37
N GLY A 125 -4.79 15.46 10.67
CA GLY A 125 -4.52 16.41 11.73
C GLY A 125 -3.03 16.61 12.03
N GLY A 126 -2.14 15.84 11.37
CA GLY A 126 -0.69 15.94 11.55
C GLY A 126 -0.11 15.11 12.67
N ASN A 127 -0.90 14.22 13.30
CA ASN A 127 -0.40 13.31 14.32
C ASN A 127 0.36 12.15 13.65
N LEU A 128 1.55 11.84 14.16
CA LEU A 128 2.33 10.69 13.69
C LEU A 128 1.64 9.39 14.11
N LEU A 129 1.20 8.60 13.14
CA LEU A 129 0.57 7.29 13.35
C LEU A 129 1.59 6.17 13.38
N LEU A 130 2.51 6.16 12.42
CA LEU A 130 3.57 5.17 12.37
C LEU A 130 4.83 5.72 11.69
N SER A 131 5.95 5.14 12.03
CA SER A 131 7.25 5.37 11.40
C SER A 131 7.87 4.02 11.09
N VAL A 132 8.26 3.82 9.84
CA VAL A 132 8.82 2.56 9.32
C VAL A 132 10.19 2.83 8.74
N ALA A 133 11.15 1.99 9.04
CA ALA A 133 12.47 2.06 8.43
C ALA A 133 12.36 1.62 6.97
N GLY A 134 12.77 2.50 6.06
CA GLY A 134 12.95 2.16 4.65
C GLY A 134 14.36 1.69 4.36
N ALA A 135 14.51 1.03 3.22
CA ALA A 135 15.81 0.68 2.66
C ALA A 135 16.24 1.68 1.59
N LYS A 136 17.53 1.67 1.22
CA LYS A 136 18.08 2.44 0.09
C LYS A 136 18.35 1.51 -1.08
N ASP A 137 17.88 1.88 -2.24
CA ASP A 137 18.22 1.21 -3.50
C ASP A 137 19.51 1.82 -4.06
N SER A 138 20.61 1.11 -3.86
CA SER A 138 21.93 1.51 -4.37
C SER A 138 22.08 1.27 -5.88
N ALA A 139 21.25 0.42 -6.47
CA ALA A 139 21.29 0.11 -7.90
C ALA A 139 20.59 1.19 -8.75
N THR A 140 19.66 1.93 -8.17
CA THR A 140 18.95 3.02 -8.88
C THR A 140 19.89 4.19 -9.15
N ARG A 141 20.23 4.39 -10.43
CA ARG A 141 21.07 5.54 -10.86
C ARG A 141 20.34 6.87 -10.71
N THR A 142 19.07 6.92 -11.11
CA THR A 142 18.22 8.13 -11.08
C THR A 142 17.22 8.05 -9.95
N PRO A 143 17.28 8.94 -8.95
CA PRO A 143 16.28 8.99 -7.90
C PRO A 143 14.87 9.22 -8.47
N ARG A 144 13.90 8.49 -7.97
CA ARG A 144 12.49 8.66 -8.35
C ARG A 144 11.82 9.63 -7.39
N PRO A 145 11.20 10.73 -7.85
CA PRO A 145 10.49 11.63 -6.94
C PRO A 145 9.47 10.87 -6.11
N LEU A 146 8.61 10.07 -6.76
CA LEU A 146 7.71 9.11 -6.15
C LEU A 146 7.43 8.00 -7.16
N ALA A 147 7.34 6.76 -6.70
CA ALA A 147 6.84 5.64 -7.51
C ALA A 147 6.27 4.54 -6.61
N LEU A 148 5.28 3.83 -7.12
CA LEU A 148 4.85 2.54 -6.63
C LEU A 148 5.30 1.50 -7.66
N LEU A 149 5.95 0.44 -7.24
CA LEU A 149 6.41 -0.63 -8.12
C LEU A 149 5.92 -1.97 -7.61
N LYS A 150 5.40 -2.79 -8.53
CA LYS A 150 5.04 -4.17 -8.23
C LYS A 150 6.28 -4.99 -7.94
N GLU A 151 6.21 -5.78 -6.86
CA GLU A 151 7.23 -6.73 -6.42
C GLU A 151 6.57 -8.06 -6.05
N ASP A 152 7.36 -9.10 -5.87
CA ASP A 152 6.85 -10.38 -5.38
C ASP A 152 6.26 -10.20 -3.98
N GLY A 153 4.96 -10.44 -3.88
CA GLY A 153 4.22 -10.34 -2.61
C GLY A 153 3.72 -8.94 -2.23
N GLY A 154 3.88 -7.92 -3.09
CA GLY A 154 3.37 -6.60 -2.74
C GLY A 154 3.71 -5.47 -3.70
N VAL A 155 3.83 -4.29 -3.12
CA VAL A 155 4.17 -3.06 -3.84
C VAL A 155 5.22 -2.30 -3.03
N ARG A 156 6.30 -1.89 -3.67
CA ARG A 156 7.27 -0.96 -3.07
C ARG A 156 6.90 0.48 -3.35
N MET A 157 6.90 1.28 -2.31
CA MET A 157 6.79 2.73 -2.42
C MET A 157 8.18 3.37 -2.37
N TYR A 158 8.56 4.03 -3.45
CA TYR A 158 9.82 4.76 -3.57
C TYR A 158 9.65 6.23 -3.32
N ARG A 159 10.59 6.83 -2.61
CA ARG A 159 10.80 8.27 -2.47
C ARG A 159 12.28 8.58 -2.62
N GLY A 160 12.67 9.17 -3.74
CA GLY A 160 14.08 9.32 -4.09
C GLY A 160 14.73 7.96 -4.35
N ARG A 161 15.71 7.60 -3.53
CA ARG A 161 16.35 6.28 -3.50
C ARG A 161 15.90 5.42 -2.33
N SER A 162 15.05 5.95 -1.46
CA SER A 162 14.52 5.22 -0.32
C SER A 162 13.23 4.50 -0.72
N PHE A 163 13.00 3.31 -0.18
CA PHE A 163 11.76 2.57 -0.40
C PHE A 163 11.31 1.82 0.85
N VAL A 164 10.04 1.50 0.90
CA VAL A 164 9.37 0.66 1.89
C VAL A 164 8.42 -0.28 1.18
#